data_dbbc9ae9315d53b4791208e09fc394c4
#
_entry.id   dbbc9ae9315d53b4791208e09fc394c4
#
_cell.length_a   1.000
_cell.length_b   1.000
_cell.length_c   1.000
_cell.angle_alpha   90.00
_cell.angle_beta   90.00
_cell.angle_gamma   90.00
#
_symmetry.space_group_name_H-M   'P 1'
#
loop_
_entity.id
_entity.type
_entity.pdbx_description
1 polymer ?
#
loop_
_entity_poly.entity_id
_entity_poly.type
_entity_poly.pdbx_seq_one_letter_code
_entity_poly.pdbx_strand_id
1 'polypeptide(L)'
;TYGFGQSPGVLAAPSAQAVRLETVPTLDGRVLSDAAWDRPSLSGFWQQRPVEGTRSTQETEVYIGYTETTLYVGIVAYDSDPSGIIVADSRRDASLENGDNVSFIIDSFMDQQNGLVFGTNPAGIEYDAQVSRQASGSMMGSGGFNLNWDTNWRVATHIGDYGWSAEFEIPFRSLRFGNQDVQTWGFNFQRTIRRNNEIAYWAPISRQYSLSRLADA
;
A
#
# COMPACT_ATOMS: atom_id res chain seq x y z
N THR A 1 21.44 30.03 -29.04
CA THR A 1 21.49 29.71 -27.58
C THR A 1 20.51 28.58 -27.35
N TYR A 2 21.02 27.37 -27.26
CA TYR A 2 20.21 26.20 -26.94
C TYR A 2 20.03 26.14 -25.40
N GLY A 3 18.80 26.31 -24.95
CA GLY A 3 18.45 26.12 -23.56
C GLY A 3 18.47 24.62 -23.24
N PHE A 4 19.35 24.19 -22.33
CA PHE A 4 19.31 22.88 -21.74
C PHE A 4 18.05 22.80 -20.84
N GLY A 5 17.10 21.94 -21.24
CA GLY A 5 15.98 21.57 -20.36
C GLY A 5 16.54 20.98 -19.09
N GLN A 6 16.14 21.50 -17.94
CA GLN A 6 16.43 20.89 -16.65
C GLN A 6 15.79 19.51 -16.66
N SER A 7 16.58 18.48 -16.38
CA SER A 7 16.07 17.15 -16.06
C SER A 7 15.07 17.30 -14.90
N PRO A 8 13.90 16.64 -14.94
CA PRO A 8 13.02 16.63 -13.79
C PRO A 8 13.81 16.10 -12.59
N GLY A 9 13.92 16.91 -11.55
CA GLY A 9 14.63 16.52 -10.33
C GLY A 9 14.05 15.23 -9.82
N VAL A 10 14.90 14.27 -9.53
CA VAL A 10 14.52 13.04 -8.82
C VAL A 10 13.89 13.50 -7.52
N LEU A 11 12.58 13.30 -7.37
CA LEU A 11 11.90 13.54 -6.11
C LEU A 11 12.55 12.62 -5.09
N ALA A 12 13.04 13.18 -3.98
CA ALA A 12 13.55 12.37 -2.89
C ALA A 12 12.45 11.39 -2.44
N ALA A 13 12.83 10.14 -2.18
CA ALA A 13 11.89 9.16 -1.67
C ALA A 13 11.24 9.70 -0.38
N PRO A 14 9.91 9.66 -0.26
CA PRO A 14 9.24 10.11 0.94
C PRO A 14 9.61 9.21 2.11
N SER A 15 9.65 9.77 3.32
CA SER A 15 9.93 9.03 4.54
C SER A 15 8.86 9.28 5.58
N ALA A 16 8.64 8.32 6.45
CA ALA A 16 7.66 8.40 7.52
C ALA A 16 8.16 7.67 8.77
N GLN A 17 7.61 8.03 9.91
CA GLN A 17 7.88 7.36 11.17
C GLN A 17 6.60 6.66 11.64
N ALA A 18 6.69 5.34 11.87
CA ALA A 18 5.64 4.61 12.54
C ALA A 18 5.56 5.03 14.02
N VAL A 19 4.35 5.15 14.55
CA VAL A 19 4.11 5.63 15.90
C VAL A 19 3.72 4.45 16.80
N ARG A 20 4.30 4.39 18.01
CA ARG A 20 3.84 3.42 19.01
C ARG A 20 2.43 3.78 19.46
N LEU A 21 1.52 2.81 19.38
CA LEU A 21 0.12 2.97 19.75
C LEU A 21 -0.05 2.83 21.27
N GLU A 22 -0.75 3.78 21.88
CA GLU A 22 -1.16 3.69 23.29
C GLU A 22 -2.40 2.81 23.44
N THR A 23 -3.28 2.84 22.45
CA THR A 23 -4.48 2.01 22.34
C THR A 23 -4.43 1.19 21.08
N VAL A 24 -4.85 -0.06 21.14
CA VAL A 24 -4.96 -0.96 20.00
C VAL A 24 -6.17 -0.53 19.17
N PRO A 25 -6.05 -0.37 17.83
CA PRO A 25 -7.19 -0.08 16.98
C PRO A 25 -8.25 -1.19 17.08
N THR A 26 -9.50 -0.80 16.97
CA THR A 26 -10.60 -1.75 16.79
C THR A 26 -10.63 -2.18 15.33
N LEU A 27 -10.37 -3.44 15.05
CA LEU A 27 -10.34 -3.94 13.68
C LEU A 27 -11.76 -4.07 13.11
N ASP A 28 -12.37 -2.94 12.71
CA ASP A 28 -13.72 -2.87 12.13
C ASP A 28 -13.76 -2.07 10.81
N GLY A 29 -12.59 -1.62 10.35
CA GLY A 29 -12.43 -0.86 9.13
C GLY A 29 -12.76 0.63 9.24
N ARG A 30 -13.11 1.14 10.42
CA ARG A 30 -13.58 2.52 10.63
C ARG A 30 -12.47 3.48 11.07
N VAL A 31 -11.45 3.61 10.26
CA VAL A 31 -10.26 4.42 10.56
C VAL A 31 -10.59 5.82 11.07
N LEU A 32 -11.55 6.52 10.45
CA LEU A 32 -11.88 7.91 10.80
C LEU A 32 -12.55 8.09 12.16
N SER A 33 -13.11 7.05 12.73
CA SER A 33 -13.82 7.10 14.02
C SER A 33 -13.07 6.41 15.16
N ASP A 34 -11.91 5.84 14.90
CA ASP A 34 -11.09 5.20 15.94
C ASP A 34 -10.00 6.16 16.42
N ALA A 35 -10.01 6.45 17.71
CA ALA A 35 -9.05 7.34 18.36
C ALA A 35 -7.59 6.85 18.27
N ALA A 36 -7.37 5.56 18.00
CA ALA A 36 -6.04 5.02 17.74
C ALA A 36 -5.39 5.68 16.52
N TRP A 37 -6.16 6.23 15.60
CA TRP A 37 -5.71 6.91 14.38
C TRP A 37 -5.74 8.44 14.45
N ASP A 38 -5.99 9.04 15.62
CA ASP A 38 -5.90 10.50 15.82
C ASP A 38 -4.43 10.95 15.83
N ARG A 39 -3.84 10.98 14.64
CA ARG A 39 -2.42 11.30 14.40
C ARG A 39 -2.18 11.73 12.95
N PRO A 40 -1.02 12.33 12.65
CA PRO A 40 -0.68 12.68 11.28
C PRO A 40 -0.71 11.47 10.34
N SER A 41 -1.33 11.66 9.18
CA SER A 41 -1.37 10.69 8.08
C SER A 41 -0.29 10.96 7.04
N LEU A 42 0.03 9.94 6.26
CA LEU A 42 0.76 10.06 5.00
C LEU A 42 -0.26 10.29 3.90
N SER A 43 0.02 11.21 3.00
CA SER A 43 -0.88 11.54 1.90
C SER A 43 -0.09 11.93 0.65
N GLY A 44 -0.78 12.37 -0.40
CA GLY A 44 -0.15 12.94 -1.56
C GLY A 44 0.31 11.90 -2.58
N PHE A 45 -0.57 10.97 -2.92
CA PHE A 45 -0.33 9.95 -3.93
C PHE A 45 -0.20 10.53 -5.34
N TRP A 46 0.63 9.87 -6.16
CA TRP A 46 0.93 10.22 -7.52
C TRP A 46 0.48 9.13 -8.48
N GLN A 47 -0.18 9.53 -9.55
CA GLN A 47 -0.60 8.61 -10.58
C GLN A 47 0.59 7.99 -11.32
N GLN A 48 0.53 6.68 -11.48
CA GLN A 48 1.25 5.96 -12.49
C GLN A 48 0.39 5.84 -13.77
N ARG A 49 -0.92 5.69 -13.59
CA ARG A 49 -1.93 5.63 -14.67
C ARG A 49 -3.17 6.44 -14.26
N PRO A 50 -3.91 7.04 -15.19
CA PRO A 50 -3.66 7.14 -16.64
C PRO A 50 -2.58 8.16 -17.01
N VAL A 51 -2.25 9.13 -16.14
CA VAL A 51 -1.31 10.21 -16.43
C VAL A 51 -0.15 10.20 -15.44
N GLU A 52 0.94 9.54 -15.83
CA GLU A 52 2.13 9.41 -14.98
C GLU A 52 2.64 10.76 -14.46
N GLY A 53 2.94 10.81 -13.16
CA GLY A 53 3.53 11.98 -12.51
C GLY A 53 2.54 13.10 -12.15
N THR A 54 1.23 12.88 -12.31
CA THR A 54 0.21 13.80 -11.79
C THR A 54 -0.30 13.34 -10.43
N ARG A 55 -0.95 14.23 -9.68
CA ARG A 55 -1.59 13.86 -8.41
C ARG A 55 -2.75 12.89 -8.65
N SER A 56 -2.98 12.01 -7.70
CA SER A 56 -4.18 11.15 -7.69
C SER A 56 -5.45 12.01 -7.74
N THR A 57 -6.47 11.54 -8.46
CA THR A 57 -7.76 12.24 -8.59
C THR A 57 -8.59 12.19 -7.30
N GLN A 58 -8.31 11.25 -6.44
CA GLN A 58 -8.95 11.09 -5.12
C GLN A 58 -7.88 11.01 -4.06
N GLU A 59 -8.12 11.61 -2.90
CA GLU A 59 -7.18 11.61 -1.80
C GLU A 59 -7.08 10.23 -1.14
N THR A 60 -5.90 9.93 -0.63
CA THR A 60 -5.65 8.73 0.16
C THR A 60 -4.79 9.12 1.34
N GLU A 61 -5.22 8.72 2.52
CA GLU A 61 -4.48 8.87 3.77
C GLU A 61 -4.06 7.52 4.31
N VAL A 62 -2.84 7.44 4.80
CA VAL A 62 -2.29 6.23 5.41
C VAL A 62 -1.76 6.54 6.79
N TYR A 63 -2.07 5.71 7.73
CA TYR A 63 -1.65 5.77 9.11
C TYR A 63 -0.85 4.51 9.44
N ILE A 64 0.32 4.67 10.07
CA ILE A 64 1.17 3.55 10.46
C ILE A 64 1.40 3.61 11.96
N GLY A 65 1.03 2.54 12.64
CA GLY A 65 1.22 2.41 14.07
C GLY A 65 1.71 1.01 14.44
N TYR A 66 2.25 0.86 15.63
CA TYR A 66 2.70 -0.45 16.11
C TYR A 66 2.52 -0.60 17.62
N THR A 67 2.38 -1.84 18.06
CA THR A 67 2.49 -2.28 19.45
C THR A 67 3.78 -3.11 19.62
N GLU A 68 3.97 -3.75 20.75
CA GLU A 68 5.12 -4.65 20.95
C GLU A 68 5.11 -5.88 20.03
N THR A 69 3.95 -6.27 19.55
CA THR A 69 3.77 -7.54 18.82
C THR A 69 3.19 -7.39 17.42
N THR A 70 2.71 -6.19 17.06
CA THR A 70 1.87 -6.05 15.87
C THR A 70 2.09 -4.70 15.19
N LEU A 71 2.20 -4.74 13.87
CA LEU A 71 2.11 -3.59 12.98
C LEU A 71 0.65 -3.37 12.61
N TYR A 72 0.20 -2.13 12.67
CA TYR A 72 -1.12 -1.69 12.24
C TYR A 72 -0.98 -0.66 11.11
N VAL A 73 -1.81 -0.82 10.08
CA VAL A 73 -1.91 0.15 8.98
C VAL A 73 -3.38 0.50 8.80
N GLY A 74 -3.70 1.78 8.95
CA GLY A 74 -5.00 2.34 8.61
C GLY A 74 -4.93 3.05 7.26
N ILE A 75 -5.88 2.82 6.37
CA ILE A 75 -5.95 3.50 5.08
C ILE A 75 -7.34 4.07 4.88
N VAL A 76 -7.41 5.37 4.55
CA VAL A 76 -8.63 6.04 4.14
C VAL A 76 -8.53 6.38 2.65
N ALA A 77 -9.38 5.77 1.87
CA ALA A 77 -9.48 5.95 0.43
C ALA A 77 -10.68 6.84 0.12
N TYR A 78 -10.49 8.16 0.20
CA TYR A 78 -11.56 9.12 -0.11
C TYR A 78 -12.04 8.96 -1.55
N ASP A 79 -13.31 9.20 -1.75
CA ASP A 79 -13.95 9.12 -3.05
C ASP A 79 -15.08 10.14 -3.15
N SER A 80 -15.03 10.99 -4.15
CA SER A 80 -16.06 12.00 -4.40
C SER A 80 -17.39 11.42 -4.87
N ASP A 81 -17.38 10.14 -5.30
CA ASP A 81 -18.56 9.37 -5.67
C ASP A 81 -18.48 7.95 -5.10
N PRO A 82 -18.79 7.74 -3.82
CA PRO A 82 -18.74 6.43 -3.19
C PRO A 82 -19.64 5.37 -3.86
N SER A 83 -20.69 5.81 -4.57
CA SER A 83 -21.55 4.89 -5.32
C SER A 83 -20.85 4.25 -6.54
N GLY A 84 -19.76 4.88 -7.00
CA GLY A 84 -18.94 4.39 -8.10
C GLY A 84 -17.82 3.44 -7.68
N ILE A 85 -17.71 3.07 -6.40
CA ILE A 85 -16.72 2.10 -5.90
C ILE A 85 -17.02 0.71 -6.50
N ILE A 86 -16.02 0.10 -7.12
CA ILE A 86 -16.16 -1.20 -7.79
C ILE A 86 -15.58 -2.30 -6.92
N VAL A 87 -16.45 -3.18 -6.45
CA VAL A 87 -16.09 -4.41 -5.70
C VAL A 87 -16.23 -5.60 -6.63
N ALA A 88 -15.11 -6.14 -7.10
CA ALA A 88 -15.12 -7.20 -8.13
C ALA A 88 -15.20 -8.62 -7.55
N ASP A 89 -14.63 -8.85 -6.38
CA ASP A 89 -14.57 -10.18 -5.75
C ASP A 89 -14.55 -10.04 -4.22
N SER A 90 -15.03 -11.06 -3.53
CA SER A 90 -15.03 -11.14 -2.05
C SER A 90 -14.32 -12.40 -1.52
N ARG A 91 -13.68 -13.19 -2.39
CA ARG A 91 -12.93 -14.39 -1.98
C ARG A 91 -11.51 -14.01 -1.58
N ARG A 92 -10.98 -14.69 -0.56
CA ARG A 92 -9.56 -14.59 -0.18
C ARG A 92 -8.66 -14.84 -1.41
N ASP A 93 -7.56 -14.12 -1.51
CA ASP A 93 -6.56 -14.19 -2.59
C ASP A 93 -7.12 -13.97 -4.02
N ALA A 94 -8.33 -13.43 -4.11
CA ALA A 94 -8.85 -13.01 -5.40
C ALA A 94 -8.00 -11.88 -5.99
N SER A 95 -7.90 -11.85 -7.31
CA SER A 95 -7.17 -10.78 -7.99
C SER A 95 -7.73 -9.41 -7.66
N LEU A 96 -6.86 -8.50 -7.23
CA LEU A 96 -7.21 -7.11 -6.96
C LEU A 96 -7.39 -6.26 -8.23
N GLU A 97 -7.03 -6.76 -9.42
CA GLU A 97 -6.95 -5.97 -10.64
C GLU A 97 -8.31 -5.45 -11.16
N ASN A 98 -9.40 -6.13 -10.82
CA ASN A 98 -10.71 -5.86 -11.44
C ASN A 98 -11.60 -4.90 -10.64
N GLY A 99 -11.18 -4.46 -9.46
CA GLY A 99 -11.93 -3.58 -8.57
C GLY A 99 -11.07 -2.49 -7.94
N ASP A 100 -11.71 -1.66 -7.16
CA ASP A 100 -11.01 -0.72 -6.27
C ASP A 100 -10.24 -1.51 -5.23
N ASN A 101 -9.02 -1.07 -4.96
CA ASN A 101 -8.19 -1.74 -3.97
C ASN A 101 -7.12 -0.79 -3.40
N VAL A 102 -6.59 -1.20 -2.27
CA VAL A 102 -5.35 -0.67 -1.72
C VAL A 102 -4.41 -1.83 -1.43
N SER A 103 -3.13 -1.60 -1.64
CA SER A 103 -2.08 -2.55 -1.29
C SER A 103 -0.81 -1.81 -0.88
N PHE A 104 0.06 -2.49 -0.18
CA PHE A 104 1.38 -1.97 0.15
C PHE A 104 2.41 -3.08 0.21
N ILE A 105 3.65 -2.70 0.06
CA ILE A 105 4.80 -3.59 0.15
C ILE A 105 5.69 -3.18 1.31
N ILE A 106 6.25 -4.17 1.99
CA ILE A 106 7.22 -4.03 3.06
C ILE A 106 8.52 -4.71 2.65
N ASP A 107 9.61 -3.94 2.59
CA ASP A 107 10.99 -4.46 2.55
C ASP A 107 11.62 -4.27 3.93
N SER A 108 11.54 -5.28 4.76
CA SER A 108 11.99 -5.25 6.15
C SER A 108 13.52 -5.39 6.33
N PHE A 109 14.23 -5.70 5.26
CA PHE A 109 15.68 -5.79 5.25
C PHE A 109 16.37 -4.64 4.50
N MET A 110 15.61 -3.77 3.84
CA MET A 110 16.12 -2.71 2.98
C MET A 110 17.09 -3.27 1.90
N ASP A 111 16.81 -4.48 1.41
CA ASP A 111 17.66 -5.16 0.44
C ASP A 111 17.22 -4.90 -1.01
N GLN A 112 16.06 -4.28 -1.19
CA GLN A 112 15.45 -3.97 -2.49
C GLN A 112 15.30 -5.21 -3.39
N GLN A 113 15.29 -6.39 -2.80
CA GLN A 113 15.22 -7.68 -3.49
C GLN A 113 14.04 -8.52 -3.03
N ASN A 114 13.67 -8.39 -1.77
CA ASN A 114 12.62 -9.17 -1.17
C ASN A 114 11.61 -8.24 -0.50
N GLY A 115 10.33 -8.56 -0.65
CA GLY A 115 9.28 -7.79 -0.03
C GLY A 115 8.05 -8.64 0.24
N LEU A 116 7.24 -8.19 1.18
CA LEU A 116 5.95 -8.76 1.52
C LEU A 116 4.87 -7.78 1.09
N VAL A 117 3.91 -8.25 0.31
CA VAL A 117 2.77 -7.46 -0.15
C VAL A 117 1.54 -7.84 0.64
N PHE A 118 0.81 -6.83 1.10
CA PHE A 118 -0.50 -6.97 1.70
C PHE A 118 -1.48 -6.08 0.95
N GLY A 119 -2.67 -6.56 0.73
CA GLY A 119 -3.68 -5.79 0.00
C GLY A 119 -5.10 -6.21 0.36
N THR A 120 -6.03 -5.33 0.06
CA THR A 120 -7.46 -5.56 0.24
C THR A 120 -8.28 -4.74 -0.76
N ASN A 121 -9.54 -5.09 -0.88
CA ASN A 121 -10.54 -4.33 -1.59
C ASN A 121 -11.67 -3.90 -0.62
N PRO A 122 -12.68 -3.12 -1.05
CA PRO A 122 -13.76 -2.70 -0.17
C PRO A 122 -14.61 -3.84 0.42
N ALA A 123 -14.48 -5.08 -0.08
CA ALA A 123 -15.10 -6.26 0.53
C ALA A 123 -14.28 -6.89 1.66
N GLY A 124 -13.07 -6.38 1.94
CA GLY A 124 -12.24 -6.85 3.05
C GLY A 124 -11.54 -8.18 2.79
N ILE A 125 -11.19 -8.49 1.54
CA ILE A 125 -10.44 -9.70 1.26
C ILE A 125 -9.01 -9.59 1.82
N GLU A 126 -8.48 -10.69 2.31
CA GLU A 126 -7.06 -10.82 2.60
C GLU A 126 -6.34 -11.22 1.30
N TYR A 127 -5.37 -10.41 0.88
CA TYR A 127 -4.51 -10.66 -0.28
C TYR A 127 -3.08 -10.47 0.16
N ASP A 128 -2.29 -11.51 0.12
CA ASP A 128 -0.89 -11.46 0.49
C ASP A 128 0.00 -12.18 -0.53
N ALA A 129 1.23 -11.71 -0.63
CA ALA A 129 2.23 -12.28 -1.54
C ALA A 129 3.64 -11.98 -1.05
N GLN A 130 4.57 -12.82 -1.48
CA GLN A 130 6.00 -12.57 -1.35
C GLN A 130 6.57 -12.16 -2.70
N VAL A 131 7.39 -11.11 -2.70
CA VAL A 131 8.15 -10.68 -3.87
C VAL A 131 9.61 -11.06 -3.69
N SER A 132 10.26 -11.59 -4.73
CA SER A 132 11.70 -11.79 -4.78
C SER A 132 12.28 -11.38 -6.13
N ARG A 133 13.42 -10.68 -6.12
CA ARG A 133 14.09 -10.19 -7.34
C ARG A 133 14.73 -11.32 -8.18
N GLN A 134 14.90 -12.51 -7.64
CA GLN A 134 15.51 -13.63 -8.35
C GLN A 134 14.74 -14.09 -9.59
N ALA A 135 13.58 -13.56 -9.81
CA ALA A 135 12.75 -13.85 -10.97
C ALA A 135 12.82 -12.80 -12.08
N SER A 136 13.90 -12.08 -12.22
CA SER A 136 14.15 -11.17 -13.33
C SER A 136 14.36 -11.93 -14.63
N GLY A 137 13.30 -12.28 -15.35
CA GLY A 137 13.42 -12.99 -16.62
C GLY A 137 12.21 -12.98 -17.52
N SER A 138 11.07 -12.50 -17.07
CA SER A 138 9.91 -12.44 -17.97
C SER A 138 9.00 -11.25 -17.62
N MET A 139 8.79 -10.41 -18.60
CA MET A 139 7.87 -9.27 -18.56
C MET A 139 6.38 -9.70 -18.52
N MET A 140 6.07 -10.99 -18.42
CA MET A 140 4.69 -11.49 -18.51
C MET A 140 4.53 -12.89 -17.93
N GLY A 141 4.90 -13.11 -16.69
CA GLY A 141 4.63 -14.37 -16.03
C GLY A 141 5.35 -14.48 -14.70
N SER A 142 4.61 -14.51 -13.64
CA SER A 142 4.86 -15.10 -12.32
C SER A 142 6.30 -15.15 -11.74
N GLY A 143 7.26 -14.53 -12.35
CA GLY A 143 8.63 -14.53 -11.90
C GLY A 143 8.83 -13.44 -10.83
N GLY A 144 8.91 -13.82 -9.56
CA GLY A 144 9.16 -12.95 -8.45
C GLY A 144 7.96 -12.62 -7.59
N PHE A 145 6.76 -13.00 -7.99
CA PHE A 145 5.54 -12.78 -7.22
C PHE A 145 4.96 -14.15 -6.82
N ASN A 146 5.13 -14.51 -5.54
CA ASN A 146 4.65 -15.78 -5.02
C ASN A 146 3.33 -15.59 -4.28
N LEU A 147 2.22 -15.83 -4.94
CA LEU A 147 0.86 -15.80 -4.39
C LEU A 147 0.55 -17.02 -3.49
N ASN A 148 1.38 -18.05 -3.49
CA ASN A 148 1.22 -19.20 -2.60
C ASN A 148 1.88 -18.95 -1.22
N TRP A 149 2.52 -17.78 -1.03
CA TRP A 149 2.97 -17.38 0.27
C TRP A 149 1.76 -16.92 1.07
N ASP A 150 1.56 -17.49 2.23
CA ASP A 150 0.42 -17.23 3.11
C ASP A 150 0.94 -16.98 4.52
N THR A 151 0.40 -15.97 5.18
CA THR A 151 0.74 -15.65 6.56
C THR A 151 -0.49 -15.27 7.38
N ASN A 152 -0.33 -15.25 8.70
CA ASN A 152 -1.44 -14.92 9.60
C ASN A 152 -1.47 -13.40 9.81
N TRP A 153 -2.47 -12.76 9.28
CA TRP A 153 -2.80 -11.35 9.47
C TRP A 153 -4.30 -11.14 9.29
N ARG A 154 -4.80 -9.97 9.55
CA ARG A 154 -6.23 -9.67 9.42
C ARG A 154 -6.44 -8.29 8.80
N VAL A 155 -7.58 -8.12 8.14
CA VAL A 155 -8.04 -6.85 7.61
C VAL A 155 -9.55 -6.70 7.86
N ALA A 156 -9.97 -5.47 8.13
CA ALA A 156 -11.37 -5.08 8.09
C ALA A 156 -11.53 -3.84 7.22
N THR A 157 -12.69 -3.69 6.59
CA THR A 157 -13.00 -2.58 5.72
C THR A 157 -14.37 -1.99 6.03
N HIS A 158 -14.53 -0.70 5.76
CA HIS A 158 -15.80 -0.02 5.87
C HIS A 158 -16.01 0.91 4.67
N ILE A 159 -17.21 0.87 4.08
CA ILE A 159 -17.64 1.81 3.04
C ILE A 159 -18.54 2.85 3.71
N GLY A 160 -18.26 4.14 3.48
CA GLY A 160 -19.00 5.28 4.01
C GLY A 160 -19.27 6.34 2.95
N ASP A 161 -19.83 7.45 3.36
CA ASP A 161 -20.10 8.61 2.50
C ASP A 161 -18.84 9.36 2.07
N TYR A 162 -17.71 9.11 2.73
CA TYR A 162 -16.38 9.64 2.39
C TYR A 162 -15.63 8.82 1.34
N GLY A 163 -16.07 7.61 1.04
CA GLY A 163 -15.37 6.60 0.26
C GLY A 163 -15.31 5.28 1.00
N TRP A 164 -14.11 4.75 1.26
CA TRP A 164 -13.93 3.54 2.05
C TRP A 164 -12.62 3.56 2.84
N SER A 165 -12.53 2.72 3.85
CA SER A 165 -11.33 2.61 4.66
C SER A 165 -11.01 1.15 4.98
N ALA A 166 -9.76 0.89 5.32
CA ALA A 166 -9.25 -0.43 5.66
C ALA A 166 -8.31 -0.34 6.86
N GLU A 167 -8.39 -1.32 7.74
CA GLU A 167 -7.48 -1.52 8.87
C GLU A 167 -6.80 -2.86 8.76
N PHE A 168 -5.49 -2.86 8.74
CA PHE A 168 -4.64 -4.05 8.68
C PHE A 168 -4.01 -4.30 10.04
N GLU A 169 -4.07 -5.55 10.50
CA GLU A 169 -3.41 -6.04 11.70
C GLU A 169 -2.43 -7.13 11.30
N ILE A 170 -1.13 -6.84 11.39
CA ILE A 170 -0.06 -7.73 10.92
C ILE A 170 0.86 -8.05 12.11
N PRO A 171 0.74 -9.24 12.73
CA PRO A 171 1.64 -9.65 13.80
C PRO A 171 3.09 -9.68 13.34
N PHE A 172 4.02 -9.17 14.14
CA PHE A 172 5.46 -9.18 13.78
C PHE A 172 6.01 -10.58 13.55
N ARG A 173 5.43 -11.61 14.15
CA ARG A 173 5.76 -13.02 13.87
C ARG A 173 5.49 -13.45 12.43
N SER A 174 4.61 -12.73 11.73
CA SER A 174 4.28 -12.93 10.31
C SER A 174 5.28 -12.25 9.37
N LEU A 175 6.12 -11.39 9.92
CA LEU A 175 7.15 -10.65 9.20
C LEU A 175 8.53 -11.20 9.57
N ARG A 176 9.46 -11.13 8.61
CA ARG A 176 10.88 -11.40 8.87
C ARG A 176 11.62 -10.07 8.82
N PHE A 177 12.39 -9.76 9.84
CA PHE A 177 13.19 -8.53 9.93
C PHE A 177 14.43 -8.74 10.77
N GLY A 178 15.36 -7.78 10.72
CA GLY A 178 16.60 -7.82 11.50
C GLY A 178 16.35 -7.70 13.00
N ASN A 179 17.39 -7.93 13.79
CA ASN A 179 17.36 -7.91 15.26
C ASN A 179 17.83 -6.57 15.86
N GLN A 180 17.78 -5.48 15.10
CA GLN A 180 18.17 -4.15 15.57
C GLN A 180 17.07 -3.57 16.45
N ASP A 181 17.44 -2.78 17.48
CA ASP A 181 16.49 -2.12 18.37
C ASP A 181 15.61 -1.09 17.65
N VAL A 182 16.19 -0.41 16.66
CA VAL A 182 15.47 0.52 15.77
C VAL A 182 15.45 -0.09 14.38
N GLN A 183 14.24 -0.29 13.86
CA GLN A 183 14.02 -0.85 12.53
C GLN A 183 13.80 0.27 11.52
N THR A 184 14.41 0.13 10.34
CA THR A 184 14.11 0.94 9.15
C THR A 184 13.69 0.00 8.05
N TRP A 185 12.50 0.22 7.49
CA TRP A 185 11.92 -0.62 6.46
C TRP A 185 11.57 0.20 5.22
N GLY A 186 11.69 -0.39 4.06
CA GLY A 186 11.15 0.15 2.84
C GLY A 186 9.63 -0.07 2.77
N PHE A 187 8.89 0.98 2.40
CA PHE A 187 7.44 0.93 2.22
C PHE A 187 7.04 1.66 0.96
N ASN A 188 6.04 1.14 0.27
CA ASN A 188 5.26 1.92 -0.68
C ASN A 188 3.80 1.47 -0.65
N PHE A 189 2.91 2.41 -0.90
CA PHE A 189 1.47 2.20 -0.91
C PHE A 189 0.93 2.42 -2.31
N GLN A 190 0.02 1.56 -2.74
CA GLN A 190 -0.71 1.65 -4.00
C GLN A 190 -2.20 1.78 -3.73
N ARG A 191 -2.85 2.61 -4.52
CA ARG A 191 -4.32 2.64 -4.66
C ARG A 191 -4.71 2.47 -6.10
N THR A 192 -5.74 1.65 -6.33
CA THR A 192 -6.43 1.54 -7.62
C THR A 192 -7.83 2.11 -7.50
N ILE A 193 -8.17 3.05 -8.40
CA ILE A 193 -9.52 3.59 -8.60
C ILE A 193 -10.00 3.03 -9.93
N ARG A 194 -10.74 1.94 -9.87
CA ARG A 194 -11.00 1.12 -11.06
C ARG A 194 -11.83 1.83 -12.12
N ARG A 195 -12.84 2.60 -11.73
CA ARG A 195 -13.69 3.34 -12.67
C ARG A 195 -12.89 4.36 -13.51
N ASN A 196 -11.79 4.89 -12.95
CA ASN A 196 -10.92 5.85 -13.62
C ASN A 196 -9.75 5.17 -14.36
N ASN A 197 -9.60 3.84 -14.27
CA ASN A 197 -8.39 3.11 -14.63
C ASN A 197 -7.12 3.73 -14.01
N GLU A 198 -7.25 4.29 -12.82
CA GLU A 198 -6.20 4.98 -12.13
C GLU A 198 -5.46 4.04 -11.20
N ILE A 199 -4.13 4.12 -11.24
CA ILE A 199 -3.23 3.50 -10.27
C ILE A 199 -2.33 4.61 -9.75
N ALA A 200 -2.32 4.81 -8.45
CA ALA A 200 -1.53 5.82 -7.78
C ALA A 200 -0.67 5.21 -6.67
N TYR A 201 0.51 5.80 -6.45
CA TYR A 201 1.49 5.38 -5.44
C TYR A 201 1.85 6.55 -4.54
N TRP A 202 2.14 6.27 -3.27
CA TRP A 202 2.66 7.24 -2.32
C TRP A 202 4.08 7.70 -2.73
N ALA A 203 5.02 6.77 -2.92
CA ALA A 203 6.28 7.04 -3.59
C ALA A 203 6.09 6.79 -5.10
N PRO A 204 6.32 7.80 -5.97
CA PRO A 204 6.06 7.67 -7.39
C PRO A 204 6.84 6.53 -8.03
N ILE A 205 6.16 5.71 -8.82
CA ILE A 205 6.77 4.61 -9.60
C ILE A 205 6.45 4.83 -11.08
N SER A 206 7.47 4.76 -11.95
CA SER A 206 7.28 4.83 -13.39
C SER A 206 6.46 3.64 -13.92
N ARG A 207 5.70 3.86 -15.02
CA ARG A 207 4.81 2.87 -15.66
C ARG A 207 5.47 1.56 -16.03
N GLN A 208 6.76 1.55 -16.26
CA GLN A 208 7.50 0.33 -16.59
C GLN A 208 7.71 -0.58 -15.38
N TYR A 209 7.33 -0.12 -14.17
CA TYR A 209 7.50 -0.85 -12.93
C TYR A 209 6.17 -1.11 -12.23
N SER A 210 6.16 -2.07 -11.36
CA SER A 210 5.03 -2.40 -10.47
C SER A 210 5.42 -2.24 -9.00
N LEU A 211 4.48 -2.44 -8.10
CA LEU A 211 4.71 -2.39 -6.65
C LEU A 211 5.83 -3.35 -6.18
N SER A 212 6.10 -4.39 -6.96
CA SER A 212 7.22 -5.31 -6.68
C SER A 212 8.61 -4.69 -6.80
N ARG A 213 8.71 -3.46 -7.34
CA ARG A 213 9.97 -2.77 -7.49
C ARG A 213 10.13 -1.65 -6.46
N LEU A 214 10.51 -2.01 -5.24
CA LEU A 214 10.90 -1.08 -4.18
C LEU A 214 12.24 -0.40 -4.42
N ALA A 215 13.01 -0.88 -5.39
CA ALA A 215 14.42 -0.55 -5.52
C ALA A 215 14.71 0.92 -5.86
N ASP A 216 13.71 1.66 -6.30
CA ASP A 216 13.88 3.03 -6.79
C ASP A 216 12.96 4.03 -6.06
N ALA A 217 12.35 3.64 -4.92
CA ALA A 217 11.53 4.51 -4.09
C ALA A 217 12.34 5.09 -2.91
#